data_6b60d5888106db06870bf92d41c3ee47
#
_entry.id   6b60d5888106db06870bf92d41c3ee47
#
_cell.length_a   1.000
_cell.length_b   1.000
_cell.length_c   1.000
_cell.angle_alpha   90.00
_cell.angle_beta   90.00
_cell.angle_gamma   90.00
#
_symmetry.space_group_name_H-M   'P 1'
#
loop_
_entity.id
_entity.type
_entity.pdbx_description
1 polymer ?
#
loop_
_entity_poly.entity_id
_entity_poly.type
_entity_poly.pdbx_seq_one_letter_code
_entity_poly.pdbx_strand_id
1 'polypeptide(L)'
;MKISFTFRTLLSFCFAVLILSSCKVGSRVSKTTVPDTVFVQDTVIFETDTSELAIDLPDTVDALPAVKVKDTLTIIGVGDIMMGTNYPNESYLPSNNARDLWAEVNDLLNSADVTFGNLEGVILDDGGTPKTCSNPDLCYLFRTPVRFAGNLVAAGFDVMSTANNHAGDFGDIGRESTMKVLDSLGIHHAGLLQTPFTTFQIDDVNYGFVAFSPNVGTVSIHQLDYARSIVAHLDTISDIVIVSFHGGAEGSKHQNLTRGTEMYYGENRGNVYKFAHEMIDAGADIIFGHGPHVVRAVEIYNNRFIIYSLGNFLTYARFNLRGENGLAPIVKVYTTPKGEFIKARVHSFIQRGEGGPVKDPENLSVKSLQRLHREDFPEATDLIIDDSGWIYLKEKTLGQLE
;
A
#
# COMPACT_ATOMS: atom_id res chain seq x y z
N MET A 1 2.58 5.37 -68.37
CA MET A 1 1.39 6.17 -68.77
C MET A 1 1.03 6.99 -67.53
N LYS A 2 1.36 8.30 -67.57
CA LYS A 2 1.14 9.29 -66.50
C LYS A 2 -0.31 9.78 -66.58
N ILE A 3 -1.03 9.83 -65.47
CA ILE A 3 -2.20 10.69 -65.35
C ILE A 3 -2.11 11.37 -63.96
N SER A 4 -1.84 12.67 -64.02
CA SER A 4 -1.90 13.64 -62.94
C SER A 4 -3.34 14.17 -62.87
N PHE A 5 -3.89 14.30 -61.66
CA PHE A 5 -5.06 15.17 -61.43
C PHE A 5 -4.85 16.01 -60.16
N THR A 6 -4.58 17.26 -60.41
CA THR A 6 -4.72 18.40 -59.49
C THR A 6 -6.19 18.82 -59.45
N PHE A 7 -6.76 19.03 -58.21
CA PHE A 7 -7.91 19.92 -58.11
C PHE A 7 -7.81 20.82 -56.85
N ARG A 8 -8.10 22.09 -57.13
CA ARG A 8 -7.96 23.30 -56.31
C ARG A 8 -9.11 23.43 -55.33
N THR A 9 -8.75 23.92 -54.11
CA THR A 9 -9.40 24.95 -53.26
C THR A 9 -10.83 25.37 -53.56
N LEU A 10 -11.69 25.32 -52.54
CA LEU A 10 -12.68 26.38 -52.30
C LEU A 10 -12.85 26.62 -50.79
N LEU A 11 -12.44 27.82 -50.32
CA LEU A 11 -12.79 28.40 -49.04
C LEU A 11 -14.29 28.79 -49.07
N SER A 12 -15.01 28.45 -48.04
CA SER A 12 -16.29 29.10 -47.71
C SER A 12 -16.30 29.50 -46.26
N PHE A 13 -16.21 30.82 -46.04
CA PHE A 13 -16.41 31.51 -44.78
C PHE A 13 -17.93 31.53 -44.50
N CYS A 14 -18.38 30.93 -43.39
CA CYS A 14 -19.67 31.24 -42.82
C CYS A 14 -19.47 31.95 -41.48
N PHE A 15 -19.73 33.22 -41.44
CA PHE A 15 -19.89 34.07 -40.28
C PHE A 15 -21.24 33.72 -39.64
N ALA A 16 -21.24 33.13 -38.44
CA ALA A 16 -22.41 33.02 -37.61
C ALA A 16 -22.36 34.12 -36.53
N VAL A 17 -23.28 35.04 -36.65
CA VAL A 17 -23.55 36.12 -35.68
C VAL A 17 -24.24 35.52 -34.48
N LEU A 18 -23.59 35.51 -33.30
CA LEU A 18 -24.20 35.17 -32.03
C LEU A 18 -24.88 36.41 -31.45
N ILE A 19 -26.20 36.38 -31.43
CA ILE A 19 -27.04 37.36 -30.72
C ILE A 19 -27.03 37.00 -29.23
N LEU A 20 -26.40 37.85 -28.41
CA LEU A 20 -26.44 37.78 -26.96
C LEU A 20 -27.82 38.28 -26.47
N SER A 21 -28.66 37.34 -26.05
CA SER A 21 -29.91 37.64 -25.32
C SER A 21 -29.58 37.70 -23.84
N SER A 22 -29.59 38.91 -23.29
CA SER A 22 -29.37 39.21 -21.87
C SER A 22 -30.68 38.99 -21.14
N CYS A 23 -30.81 37.88 -20.40
CA CYS A 23 -31.86 37.73 -19.40
C CYS A 23 -31.36 38.28 -18.06
N LYS A 24 -31.90 39.45 -17.66
CA LYS A 24 -31.77 39.96 -16.29
C LYS A 24 -32.69 39.15 -15.38
N VAL A 25 -32.10 38.34 -14.54
CA VAL A 25 -32.77 37.75 -13.36
C VAL A 25 -32.58 38.72 -12.20
N GLY A 26 -33.63 39.42 -11.82
CA GLY A 26 -33.62 40.28 -10.65
C GLY A 26 -33.60 39.46 -9.34
N SER A 27 -32.51 39.53 -8.62
CA SER A 27 -32.44 39.03 -7.25
C SER A 27 -33.09 40.07 -6.30
N ARG A 28 -34.24 39.74 -5.73
CA ARG A 28 -34.79 40.42 -4.56
C ARG A 28 -33.96 40.06 -3.35
N VAL A 29 -33.11 40.96 -2.90
CA VAL A 29 -32.50 40.89 -1.57
C VAL A 29 -33.55 41.35 -0.56
N SER A 30 -34.06 40.42 0.22
CA SER A 30 -34.84 40.72 1.43
C SER A 30 -33.84 41.18 2.50
N LYS A 31 -33.91 42.46 2.87
CA LYS A 31 -33.20 43.00 4.04
C LYS A 31 -34.00 42.56 5.29
N THR A 32 -33.50 41.55 5.97
CA THR A 32 -33.85 41.28 7.36
C THR A 32 -33.02 42.21 8.23
N THR A 33 -33.65 43.19 8.84
CA THR A 33 -33.08 44.04 9.88
C THR A 33 -32.87 43.21 11.14
N VAL A 34 -31.60 43.07 11.56
CA VAL A 34 -31.21 42.54 12.87
C VAL A 34 -31.40 43.70 13.86
N PRO A 35 -32.11 43.53 14.98
CA PRO A 35 -32.21 44.56 16.01
C PRO A 35 -30.84 44.70 16.72
N ASP A 36 -30.47 45.97 16.93
CA ASP A 36 -29.31 46.37 17.72
C ASP A 36 -29.44 45.83 19.16
N THR A 37 -28.61 44.89 19.51
CA THR A 37 -28.45 44.43 20.89
C THR A 37 -27.54 45.37 21.58
N VAL A 38 -28.08 46.20 22.46
CA VAL A 38 -27.36 47.05 23.41
C VAL A 38 -26.68 46.13 24.41
N PHE A 39 -25.35 46.11 24.43
CA PHE A 39 -24.57 45.44 25.49
C PHE A 39 -24.64 46.37 26.73
N VAL A 40 -25.42 45.97 27.73
CA VAL A 40 -25.28 46.49 29.10
C VAL A 40 -24.19 45.70 29.78
N GLN A 41 -23.13 46.37 30.19
CA GLN A 41 -22.09 45.81 31.05
C GLN A 41 -22.66 45.71 32.47
N ASP A 42 -23.22 44.59 32.82
CA ASP A 42 -23.46 44.24 34.24
C ASP A 42 -22.21 43.61 34.79
N THR A 43 -21.47 44.41 35.62
CA THR A 43 -20.38 43.94 36.42
C THR A 43 -20.96 43.13 37.58
N VAL A 44 -20.95 41.79 37.45
CA VAL A 44 -21.26 40.90 38.57
C VAL A 44 -20.05 40.82 39.48
N ILE A 45 -20.11 41.45 40.64
CA ILE A 45 -19.13 41.29 41.68
C ILE A 45 -19.45 40.00 42.42
N PHE A 46 -18.62 38.98 42.22
CA PHE A 46 -18.66 37.77 43.05
C PHE A 46 -17.92 38.07 44.37
N GLU A 47 -18.64 38.17 45.45
CA GLU A 47 -18.06 38.03 46.76
C GLU A 47 -17.57 36.60 46.94
N THR A 48 -16.24 36.41 47.02
CA THR A 48 -15.64 35.12 47.33
C THR A 48 -15.77 34.88 48.80
N ASP A 49 -16.75 34.06 49.20
CA ASP A 49 -16.78 33.46 50.53
C ASP A 49 -15.67 32.41 50.61
N THR A 50 -14.55 32.77 51.24
CA THR A 50 -13.43 31.86 51.50
C THR A 50 -13.73 31.08 52.77
N SER A 51 -14.75 30.24 52.79
CA SER A 51 -14.81 29.14 53.75
C SER A 51 -13.98 27.99 53.22
N GLU A 52 -12.87 27.72 53.88
CA GLU A 52 -11.96 26.59 53.62
C GLU A 52 -12.73 25.26 53.59
N LEU A 53 -13.02 24.77 52.40
CA LEU A 53 -13.28 23.36 52.19
C LEU A 53 -11.91 22.69 52.06
N ALA A 54 -11.37 22.21 53.17
CA ALA A 54 -10.23 21.28 53.18
C ALA A 54 -10.71 19.99 52.50
N ILE A 55 -10.40 19.86 51.21
CA ILE A 55 -10.53 18.60 50.50
C ILE A 55 -9.32 17.77 50.96
N ASP A 56 -9.57 16.77 51.79
CA ASP A 56 -8.60 15.72 52.10
C ASP A 56 -8.35 14.93 50.79
N LEU A 57 -7.32 15.33 50.04
CA LEU A 57 -6.79 14.56 48.92
C LEU A 57 -6.05 13.37 49.52
N PRO A 58 -6.36 12.13 49.10
CA PRO A 58 -5.59 10.99 49.54
C PRO A 58 -4.13 11.14 49.09
N ASP A 59 -3.22 11.03 50.08
CA ASP A 59 -1.75 11.18 49.93
C ASP A 59 -1.08 10.12 49.02
N THR A 60 -1.85 9.29 48.33
CA THR A 60 -1.33 8.30 47.37
C THR A 60 -2.11 8.42 46.08
N VAL A 61 -1.65 9.27 45.17
CA VAL A 61 -1.87 9.06 43.75
C VAL A 61 -0.96 7.87 43.41
N ASP A 62 -1.57 6.66 43.35
CA ASP A 62 -0.87 5.54 42.77
C ASP A 62 -0.38 5.99 41.37
N ALA A 63 0.95 6.03 41.21
CA ALA A 63 1.56 6.36 39.94
C ALA A 63 0.98 5.35 38.93
N LEU A 64 0.28 5.84 37.92
CA LEU A 64 -0.15 5.02 36.80
C LEU A 64 1.06 4.19 36.37
N PRO A 65 0.90 2.86 36.17
CA PRO A 65 2.01 2.04 35.73
C PRO A 65 2.62 2.68 34.49
N ALA A 66 3.93 2.91 34.53
CA ALA A 66 4.64 3.50 33.40
C ALA A 66 4.33 2.63 32.17
N VAL A 67 3.72 3.22 31.15
CA VAL A 67 3.47 2.56 29.87
C VAL A 67 4.84 2.12 29.38
N LYS A 68 5.04 0.82 29.25
CA LYS A 68 6.28 0.24 28.76
C LYS A 68 6.30 0.44 27.26
N VAL A 69 6.86 1.55 26.79
CA VAL A 69 7.06 1.81 25.36
C VAL A 69 7.95 0.69 24.82
N LYS A 70 7.51 0.02 23.77
CA LYS A 70 8.33 -0.99 23.07
C LYS A 70 9.53 -0.27 22.46
N ASP A 71 10.75 -0.74 22.76
CA ASP A 71 11.99 -0.19 22.18
C ASP A 71 12.17 -0.59 20.69
N THR A 72 11.41 -1.58 20.25
CA THR A 72 11.48 -2.14 18.88
C THR A 72 10.09 -2.51 18.40
N LEU A 73 9.72 -2.05 17.22
CA LEU A 73 8.51 -2.41 16.50
C LEU A 73 8.84 -3.40 15.40
N THR A 74 7.91 -4.32 15.13
CA THR A 74 8.07 -5.36 14.11
C THR A 74 6.95 -5.32 13.09
N ILE A 75 7.32 -5.19 11.82
CA ILE A 75 6.38 -5.11 10.72
C ILE A 75 6.69 -6.22 9.71
N ILE A 76 5.72 -7.08 9.43
CA ILE A 76 5.82 -8.10 8.38
C ILE A 76 5.20 -7.57 7.09
N GLY A 77 5.94 -7.74 5.97
CA GLY A 77 5.43 -7.58 4.62
C GLY A 77 5.52 -8.89 3.83
N VAL A 78 4.47 -9.19 3.08
CA VAL A 78 4.43 -10.30 2.12
C VAL A 78 4.01 -9.82 0.73
N GLY A 79 4.27 -10.64 -0.30
CA GLY A 79 3.92 -10.36 -1.68
C GLY A 79 2.43 -10.48 -1.99
N ASP A 80 2.13 -10.76 -3.26
CA ASP A 80 0.77 -10.74 -3.80
C ASP A 80 -0.08 -11.90 -3.27
N ILE A 81 -1.32 -11.59 -2.87
CA ILE A 81 -2.28 -12.53 -2.30
C ILE A 81 -3.51 -12.60 -3.21
N MET A 82 -3.73 -13.79 -3.79
CA MET A 82 -4.93 -14.17 -4.53
C MET A 82 -5.31 -15.61 -4.17
N MET A 83 -6.25 -15.78 -3.25
CA MET A 83 -6.61 -17.08 -2.66
C MET A 83 -7.42 -18.01 -3.59
N GLY A 84 -7.51 -17.67 -4.86
CA GLY A 84 -8.33 -18.34 -5.86
C GLY A 84 -9.40 -17.41 -6.42
N THR A 85 -9.86 -17.73 -7.64
CA THR A 85 -10.88 -16.94 -8.34
C THR A 85 -12.05 -17.85 -8.76
N ASN A 86 -13.29 -17.39 -8.56
CA ASN A 86 -14.48 -18.05 -9.06
C ASN A 86 -14.84 -17.62 -10.50
N TYR A 87 -13.93 -16.89 -11.18
CA TYR A 87 -14.12 -16.43 -12.53
C TYR A 87 -13.06 -17.01 -13.47
N PRO A 88 -13.43 -17.51 -14.67
CA PRO A 88 -14.79 -17.56 -15.23
C PRO A 88 -15.67 -18.67 -14.64
N ASN A 89 -15.12 -19.54 -13.80
CA ASN A 89 -15.83 -20.61 -13.11
C ASN A 89 -15.04 -21.06 -11.86
N GLU A 90 -15.62 -21.93 -11.04
CA GLU A 90 -15.07 -22.35 -9.74
C GLU A 90 -13.90 -23.34 -9.80
N SER A 91 -13.45 -23.78 -10.98
CA SER A 91 -12.32 -24.71 -11.10
C SER A 91 -10.98 -24.11 -10.64
N TYR A 92 -10.92 -22.80 -10.47
CA TYR A 92 -9.76 -22.08 -9.96
C TYR A 92 -9.86 -21.75 -8.45
N LEU A 93 -10.74 -22.45 -7.75
CA LEU A 93 -10.86 -22.30 -6.30
C LEU A 93 -10.15 -23.47 -5.58
N PRO A 94 -9.36 -23.19 -4.53
CA PRO A 94 -8.79 -24.23 -3.71
C PRO A 94 -9.86 -24.96 -2.86
N SER A 95 -9.56 -26.17 -2.47
CA SER A 95 -10.35 -26.92 -1.50
C SER A 95 -10.38 -26.23 -0.14
N ASN A 96 -11.24 -26.72 0.76
CA ASN A 96 -11.31 -26.31 2.17
C ASN A 96 -11.36 -24.77 2.38
N ASN A 97 -12.01 -24.04 1.46
CA ASN A 97 -12.10 -22.58 1.51
C ASN A 97 -10.73 -21.90 1.67
N ALA A 98 -9.71 -22.38 1.00
CA ALA A 98 -8.34 -21.87 1.01
C ALA A 98 -7.60 -21.95 2.37
N ARG A 99 -8.15 -22.61 3.40
CA ARG A 99 -7.54 -22.68 4.74
C ARG A 99 -6.17 -23.36 4.72
N ASP A 100 -6.04 -24.42 3.93
CA ASP A 100 -4.82 -25.24 3.90
C ASP A 100 -3.63 -24.49 3.27
N LEU A 101 -3.90 -23.43 2.49
CA LEU A 101 -2.85 -22.64 1.85
C LEU A 101 -1.98 -21.85 2.87
N TRP A 102 -2.47 -21.65 4.08
CA TRP A 102 -1.83 -20.83 5.10
C TRP A 102 -1.04 -21.64 6.14
N ALA A 103 -1.11 -22.98 6.07
CA ALA A 103 -0.67 -23.87 7.15
C ALA A 103 0.79 -23.66 7.60
N GLU A 104 1.71 -23.39 6.67
CA GLU A 104 3.13 -23.24 7.02
C GLU A 104 3.53 -21.80 7.40
N VAL A 105 2.64 -20.82 7.22
CA VAL A 105 2.98 -19.40 7.39
C VAL A 105 2.23 -18.69 8.51
N ASN A 106 1.09 -19.24 8.98
CA ASN A 106 0.24 -18.61 10.00
C ASN A 106 1.00 -18.15 11.25
N ASP A 107 1.78 -19.03 11.86
CA ASP A 107 2.48 -18.72 13.12
C ASP A 107 3.48 -17.56 12.93
N LEU A 108 4.13 -17.51 11.77
CA LEU A 108 5.08 -16.46 11.47
C LEU A 108 4.37 -15.12 11.20
N LEU A 109 3.30 -15.13 10.41
CA LEU A 109 2.52 -13.94 10.11
C LEU A 109 1.91 -13.32 11.37
N ASN A 110 1.44 -14.13 12.31
CA ASN A 110 0.92 -13.70 13.61
C ASN A 110 2.01 -13.26 14.63
N SER A 111 3.30 -13.24 14.24
CA SER A 111 4.41 -12.99 15.17
C SER A 111 4.92 -11.53 15.15
N ALA A 112 4.31 -10.63 14.41
CA ALA A 112 4.69 -9.22 14.32
C ALA A 112 3.67 -8.32 15.01
N ASP A 113 4.04 -7.05 15.21
CA ASP A 113 3.11 -6.02 15.70
C ASP A 113 2.14 -5.62 14.60
N VAL A 114 2.59 -5.57 13.34
CA VAL A 114 1.76 -5.31 12.14
C VAL A 114 2.12 -6.31 11.04
N THR A 115 1.10 -6.88 10.40
CA THR A 115 1.26 -7.73 9.22
C THR A 115 0.51 -7.14 8.02
N PHE A 116 1.27 -6.92 6.95
CA PHE A 116 0.85 -6.29 5.71
C PHE A 116 0.92 -7.25 4.52
N GLY A 117 -0.03 -7.13 3.56
CA GLY A 117 -0.01 -7.81 2.26
C GLY A 117 -0.68 -7.02 1.14
N ASN A 118 -0.41 -7.39 -0.11
CA ASN A 118 -1.12 -6.86 -1.28
C ASN A 118 -2.26 -7.81 -1.69
N LEU A 119 -3.51 -7.35 -1.57
CA LEU A 119 -4.69 -8.12 -1.99
C LEU A 119 -4.90 -7.96 -3.50
N GLU A 120 -4.40 -8.91 -4.28
CA GLU A 120 -4.42 -8.84 -5.74
C GLU A 120 -5.69 -9.45 -6.31
N GLY A 121 -6.69 -8.61 -6.52
CA GLY A 121 -8.03 -8.97 -6.97
C GLY A 121 -9.13 -8.30 -6.16
N VAL A 122 -10.35 -8.72 -6.41
CA VAL A 122 -11.52 -8.26 -5.64
C VAL A 122 -12.06 -9.41 -4.77
N ILE A 123 -12.65 -9.06 -3.63
CA ILE A 123 -13.44 -10.00 -2.81
C ILE A 123 -14.90 -9.79 -3.16
N LEU A 124 -15.47 -10.75 -3.91
CA LEU A 124 -16.83 -10.66 -4.43
C LEU A 124 -17.35 -12.06 -4.76
N ASP A 125 -18.57 -12.41 -4.34
CA ASP A 125 -19.15 -13.73 -4.64
C ASP A 125 -19.63 -13.81 -6.10
N ASP A 126 -20.37 -12.81 -6.56
CA ASP A 126 -20.91 -12.74 -7.92
C ASP A 126 -21.15 -11.28 -8.36
N GLY A 127 -21.60 -11.11 -9.60
CA GLY A 127 -21.89 -9.79 -10.16
C GLY A 127 -20.63 -9.00 -10.53
N GLY A 128 -20.80 -7.68 -10.63
CA GLY A 128 -19.80 -6.76 -11.19
C GLY A 128 -19.69 -6.87 -12.72
N THR A 129 -19.05 -5.88 -13.32
CA THR A 129 -18.77 -5.89 -14.75
C THR A 129 -17.32 -6.31 -14.99
N PRO A 130 -17.08 -7.49 -15.60
CA PRO A 130 -15.71 -7.93 -15.90
C PRO A 130 -14.99 -6.91 -16.77
N LYS A 131 -13.75 -6.56 -16.42
CA LYS A 131 -12.92 -5.68 -17.27
C LYS A 131 -12.66 -6.33 -18.63
N THR A 132 -12.55 -5.50 -19.64
CA THR A 132 -12.10 -5.93 -20.99
C THR A 132 -10.62 -5.62 -21.16
N CYS A 133 -9.88 -6.59 -21.72
CA CYS A 133 -8.46 -6.44 -22.03
C CYS A 133 -8.26 -6.33 -23.54
N SER A 134 -7.21 -5.64 -23.97
CA SER A 134 -6.84 -5.51 -25.39
C SER A 134 -6.52 -6.87 -26.01
N ASN A 135 -5.95 -7.79 -25.24
CA ASN A 135 -5.71 -9.17 -25.62
C ASN A 135 -6.50 -10.11 -24.67
N PRO A 136 -7.62 -10.73 -25.16
CA PRO A 136 -8.42 -11.63 -24.34
C PRO A 136 -7.68 -12.87 -23.82
N ASP A 137 -6.67 -13.36 -24.55
CA ASP A 137 -5.90 -14.55 -24.17
C ASP A 137 -4.96 -14.30 -23.00
N LEU A 138 -4.65 -13.02 -22.74
CA LEU A 138 -3.84 -12.57 -21.61
C LEU A 138 -4.67 -11.83 -20.56
N CYS A 139 -6.00 -11.97 -20.62
CA CYS A 139 -6.91 -11.30 -19.70
C CYS A 139 -7.19 -12.18 -18.48
N TYR A 140 -6.53 -11.88 -17.40
CA TYR A 140 -6.76 -12.52 -16.11
C TYR A 140 -7.63 -11.62 -15.24
N LEU A 141 -8.68 -12.21 -14.66
CA LEU A 141 -9.59 -11.53 -13.74
C LEU A 141 -9.68 -12.34 -12.45
N PHE A 142 -9.55 -11.63 -11.33
CA PHE A 142 -9.50 -12.25 -10.01
C PHE A 142 -10.68 -11.82 -9.15
N ARG A 143 -11.50 -12.80 -8.79
CA ARG A 143 -12.69 -12.65 -7.96
C ARG A 143 -12.70 -13.72 -6.88
N THR A 144 -12.12 -13.37 -5.75
CA THR A 144 -12.04 -14.25 -4.57
C THR A 144 -13.40 -14.27 -3.86
N PRO A 145 -14.00 -15.45 -3.57
CA PRO A 145 -15.25 -15.52 -2.83
C PRO A 145 -15.14 -14.92 -1.42
N VAL A 146 -16.20 -14.23 -0.98
CA VAL A 146 -16.28 -13.58 0.35
C VAL A 146 -15.97 -14.56 1.48
N ARG A 147 -16.43 -15.81 1.38
CA ARG A 147 -16.17 -16.86 2.37
C ARG A 147 -14.68 -17.18 2.61
N PHE A 148 -13.79 -16.73 1.72
CA PHE A 148 -12.34 -16.95 1.89
C PHE A 148 -11.69 -15.84 2.72
N ALA A 149 -12.31 -14.68 2.83
CA ALA A 149 -11.71 -13.49 3.43
C ALA A 149 -11.36 -13.67 4.92
N GLY A 150 -12.10 -14.50 5.65
CA GLY A 150 -11.77 -14.85 7.03
C GLY A 150 -10.40 -15.51 7.22
N ASN A 151 -9.79 -16.06 6.17
CA ASN A 151 -8.42 -16.58 6.23
C ASN A 151 -7.39 -15.46 6.42
N LEU A 152 -7.65 -14.25 5.95
CA LEU A 152 -6.76 -13.09 6.16
C LEU A 152 -6.66 -12.74 7.65
N VAL A 153 -7.80 -12.76 8.36
CA VAL A 153 -7.84 -12.56 9.82
C VAL A 153 -7.11 -13.68 10.55
N ALA A 154 -7.40 -14.95 10.16
CA ALA A 154 -6.75 -16.11 10.77
C ALA A 154 -5.22 -16.12 10.56
N ALA A 155 -4.75 -15.56 9.44
CA ALA A 155 -3.34 -15.38 9.14
C ALA A 155 -2.71 -14.14 9.81
N GLY A 156 -3.49 -13.31 10.52
CA GLY A 156 -2.99 -12.19 11.29
C GLY A 156 -2.73 -10.92 10.47
N PHE A 157 -3.40 -10.73 9.33
CA PHE A 157 -3.26 -9.48 8.58
C PHE A 157 -4.02 -8.34 9.26
N ASP A 158 -3.29 -7.25 9.53
CA ASP A 158 -3.81 -6.01 10.10
C ASP A 158 -4.18 -5.01 9.00
N VAL A 159 -3.41 -4.99 7.91
CA VAL A 159 -3.58 -4.00 6.85
C VAL A 159 -3.28 -4.59 5.45
N MET A 160 -4.10 -4.21 4.46
CA MET A 160 -4.02 -4.68 3.08
C MET A 160 -3.91 -3.52 2.09
N SER A 161 -2.99 -3.66 1.11
CA SER A 161 -3.05 -2.83 -0.10
C SER A 161 -4.18 -3.30 -1.00
N THR A 162 -4.99 -2.37 -1.47
CA THR A 162 -6.01 -2.56 -2.51
C THR A 162 -5.65 -1.83 -3.81
N ALA A 163 -4.40 -1.29 -3.92
CA ALA A 163 -3.91 -0.60 -5.09
C ALA A 163 -3.10 -1.53 -5.99
N ASN A 164 -3.75 -2.12 -7.01
CA ASN A 164 -3.10 -2.96 -8.02
C ASN A 164 -3.92 -3.00 -9.33
N ASN A 165 -3.39 -3.68 -10.35
CA ASN A 165 -4.01 -3.82 -11.67
C ASN A 165 -5.29 -4.68 -11.69
N HIS A 166 -5.57 -5.42 -10.61
CA HIS A 166 -6.75 -6.27 -10.44
C HIS A 166 -7.83 -5.67 -9.54
N ALA A 167 -7.56 -4.51 -8.91
CA ALA A 167 -8.54 -3.80 -8.07
C ALA A 167 -9.84 -3.43 -8.83
N GLY A 168 -9.76 -3.28 -10.15
CA GLY A 168 -10.86 -2.92 -11.03
C GLY A 168 -11.46 -4.06 -11.83
N ASP A 169 -11.10 -5.32 -11.58
CA ASP A 169 -11.47 -6.48 -12.41
C ASP A 169 -12.98 -6.64 -12.59
N PHE A 170 -13.79 -6.21 -11.62
CA PHE A 170 -15.25 -6.26 -11.66
C PHE A 170 -15.89 -4.87 -11.42
N GLY A 171 -15.19 -3.80 -11.81
CA GLY A 171 -15.65 -2.42 -11.71
C GLY A 171 -15.84 -1.96 -10.26
N ASP A 172 -16.69 -0.96 -10.07
CA ASP A 172 -16.91 -0.36 -8.74
C ASP A 172 -17.60 -1.33 -7.76
N ILE A 173 -18.45 -2.23 -8.25
CA ILE A 173 -19.09 -3.27 -7.42
C ILE A 173 -18.01 -4.14 -6.75
N GLY A 174 -16.97 -4.54 -7.50
CA GLY A 174 -15.85 -5.30 -6.95
C GLY A 174 -15.06 -4.52 -5.90
N ARG A 175 -14.74 -3.26 -6.17
CA ARG A 175 -14.04 -2.37 -5.23
C ARG A 175 -14.83 -2.16 -3.94
N GLU A 176 -16.11 -1.82 -4.06
CA GLU A 176 -17.01 -1.60 -2.91
C GLU A 176 -17.18 -2.86 -2.07
N SER A 177 -17.35 -4.02 -2.71
CA SER A 177 -17.46 -5.30 -2.01
C SER A 177 -16.17 -5.58 -1.23
N THR A 178 -15.02 -5.40 -1.86
CA THR A 178 -13.71 -5.62 -1.21
C THR A 178 -13.54 -4.73 0.02
N MET A 179 -13.80 -3.43 -0.10
CA MET A 179 -13.73 -2.50 1.04
C MET A 179 -14.67 -2.93 2.17
N LYS A 180 -15.95 -3.17 1.88
CA LYS A 180 -16.95 -3.59 2.88
C LYS A 180 -16.57 -4.89 3.59
N VAL A 181 -16.01 -5.84 2.87
CA VAL A 181 -15.58 -7.12 3.46
C VAL A 181 -14.38 -6.91 4.39
N LEU A 182 -13.36 -6.16 3.96
CA LEU A 182 -12.20 -5.85 4.80
C LEU A 182 -12.62 -5.08 6.06
N ASP A 183 -13.47 -4.04 5.92
CA ASP A 183 -14.04 -3.28 7.04
C ASP A 183 -14.78 -4.20 8.03
N SER A 184 -15.61 -5.12 7.52
CA SER A 184 -16.39 -6.05 8.36
C SER A 184 -15.53 -7.03 9.14
N LEU A 185 -14.31 -7.26 8.68
CA LEU A 185 -13.32 -8.14 9.30
C LEU A 185 -12.34 -7.37 10.21
N GLY A 186 -12.43 -6.04 10.27
CA GLY A 186 -11.52 -5.20 11.02
C GLY A 186 -10.12 -5.12 10.41
N ILE A 187 -9.97 -5.44 9.12
CA ILE A 187 -8.70 -5.32 8.40
C ILE A 187 -8.63 -3.93 7.76
N HIS A 188 -7.63 -3.15 8.15
CA HIS A 188 -7.39 -1.84 7.56
C HIS A 188 -6.95 -1.98 6.10
N HIS A 189 -7.32 -1.00 5.26
CA HIS A 189 -6.95 -1.06 3.85
C HIS A 189 -6.82 0.33 3.25
N ALA A 190 -6.02 0.46 2.20
CA ALA A 190 -5.90 1.70 1.45
C ALA A 190 -5.41 1.46 0.01
N GLY A 191 -5.54 2.51 -0.81
CA GLY A 191 -5.04 2.55 -2.18
C GLY A 191 -6.10 2.74 -3.25
N LEU A 192 -7.38 2.53 -2.95
CA LEU A 192 -8.47 2.96 -3.82
C LEU A 192 -8.73 4.47 -3.63
N LEU A 193 -9.28 5.14 -4.66
CA LEU A 193 -9.61 6.57 -4.57
C LEU A 193 -10.64 6.89 -3.48
N GLN A 194 -11.49 5.91 -3.13
CA GLN A 194 -12.47 6.02 -2.04
C GLN A 194 -11.84 5.91 -0.65
N THR A 195 -10.71 5.19 -0.54
CA THR A 195 -9.94 5.02 0.69
C THR A 195 -8.45 5.18 0.35
N PRO A 196 -7.99 6.41 0.10
CA PRO A 196 -6.63 6.66 -0.38
C PRO A 196 -5.57 6.28 0.64
N PHE A 197 -5.84 6.50 1.92
CA PHE A 197 -4.99 6.12 3.04
C PHE A 197 -5.85 5.71 4.24
N THR A 198 -5.25 5.09 5.24
CA THR A 198 -5.88 4.74 6.51
C THR A 198 -4.91 4.97 7.68
N THR A 199 -5.46 5.14 8.87
CA THR A 199 -4.69 5.14 10.13
C THR A 199 -5.30 4.14 11.09
N PHE A 200 -4.46 3.53 11.92
CA PHE A 200 -4.91 2.58 12.94
C PHE A 200 -3.93 2.57 14.11
N GLN A 201 -4.36 2.05 15.25
CA GLN A 201 -3.56 1.97 16.45
C GLN A 201 -3.44 0.52 16.93
N ILE A 202 -2.22 0.09 17.23
CA ILE A 202 -1.92 -1.20 17.86
C ILE A 202 -0.92 -0.94 18.99
N ASP A 203 -1.20 -1.42 20.20
CA ASP A 203 -0.33 -1.30 21.38
C ASP A 203 0.19 0.14 21.62
N ASP A 204 -0.70 1.13 21.58
CA ASP A 204 -0.40 2.56 21.75
C ASP A 204 0.48 3.20 20.66
N VAL A 205 0.77 2.49 19.55
CA VAL A 205 1.48 3.01 18.39
C VAL A 205 0.47 3.33 17.28
N ASN A 206 0.56 4.55 16.73
CA ASN A 206 -0.28 5.00 15.62
C ASN A 206 0.42 4.70 14.29
N TYR A 207 -0.23 3.94 13.44
CA TYR A 207 0.26 3.59 12.11
C TYR A 207 -0.51 4.35 11.04
N GLY A 208 0.21 4.93 10.10
CA GLY A 208 -0.33 5.45 8.83
C GLY A 208 -0.02 4.48 7.70
N PHE A 209 -1.01 4.22 6.84
CA PHE A 209 -0.81 3.36 5.67
C PHE A 209 -1.41 3.99 4.42
N VAL A 210 -0.65 3.95 3.32
CA VAL A 210 -1.09 4.37 1.98
C VAL A 210 -0.54 3.43 0.92
N ALA A 211 -1.32 3.18 -0.15
CA ALA A 211 -0.88 2.35 -1.26
C ALA A 211 -1.15 3.03 -2.61
N PHE A 212 -0.29 2.75 -3.59
CA PHE A 212 -0.27 3.41 -4.89
C PHE A 212 -0.17 2.41 -6.03
N SER A 213 -0.79 2.72 -7.17
CA SER A 213 -0.55 1.97 -8.41
C SER A 213 -0.75 2.87 -9.66
N PRO A 214 -0.31 2.46 -10.85
CA PRO A 214 -0.58 3.21 -12.09
C PRO A 214 -2.01 3.04 -12.60
N ASN A 215 -2.84 2.24 -11.96
CA ASN A 215 -4.10 1.75 -12.50
C ASN A 215 -5.29 2.65 -12.17
N VAL A 216 -6.30 2.64 -13.04
CA VAL A 216 -7.51 3.47 -12.86
C VAL A 216 -8.29 3.04 -11.62
N GLY A 217 -8.73 4.02 -10.83
CA GLY A 217 -9.49 3.83 -9.59
C GLY A 217 -8.62 3.68 -8.35
N THR A 218 -7.30 3.72 -8.50
CA THR A 218 -6.33 3.69 -7.39
C THR A 218 -5.63 5.04 -7.22
N VAL A 219 -5.00 5.25 -6.08
CA VAL A 219 -4.11 6.40 -5.86
C VAL A 219 -2.89 6.25 -6.77
N SER A 220 -2.65 7.25 -7.61
CA SER A 220 -1.71 7.10 -8.72
C SER A 220 -0.25 7.28 -8.31
N ILE A 221 0.59 6.29 -8.64
CA ILE A 221 2.07 6.37 -8.52
C ILE A 221 2.70 7.48 -9.39
N HIS A 222 1.96 7.98 -10.42
CA HIS A 222 2.44 9.02 -11.33
C HIS A 222 2.23 10.44 -10.79
N GLN A 223 1.38 10.61 -9.78
CA GLN A 223 1.07 11.91 -9.17
C GLN A 223 1.96 12.17 -7.96
N LEU A 224 3.28 12.33 -8.19
CA LEU A 224 4.27 12.43 -7.12
C LEU A 224 3.96 13.52 -6.08
N ASP A 225 3.51 14.71 -6.52
CA ASP A 225 3.18 15.80 -5.59
C ASP A 225 2.02 15.44 -4.66
N TYR A 226 1.00 14.78 -5.21
CA TYR A 226 -0.12 14.29 -4.42
C TYR A 226 0.29 13.14 -3.49
N ALA A 227 1.09 12.20 -3.99
CA ALA A 227 1.62 11.10 -3.18
C ALA A 227 2.44 11.64 -1.99
N ARG A 228 3.36 12.58 -2.22
CA ARG A 228 4.13 13.26 -1.16
C ARG A 228 3.21 13.94 -0.14
N SER A 229 2.16 14.62 -0.59
CA SER A 229 1.24 15.31 0.32
C SER A 229 0.49 14.35 1.25
N ILE A 230 0.12 13.16 0.76
CA ILE A 230 -0.52 12.14 1.60
C ILE A 230 0.47 11.59 2.63
N VAL A 231 1.70 11.22 2.20
CA VAL A 231 2.71 10.68 3.10
C VAL A 231 3.11 11.71 4.16
N ALA A 232 3.38 12.97 3.77
CA ALA A 232 3.69 14.03 4.71
C ALA A 232 2.54 14.31 5.70
N HIS A 233 1.28 14.17 5.26
CA HIS A 233 0.14 14.26 6.18
C HIS A 233 0.14 13.11 7.18
N LEU A 234 0.33 11.86 6.72
CA LEU A 234 0.40 10.69 7.60
C LEU A 234 1.54 10.79 8.62
N ASP A 235 2.71 11.29 8.22
CA ASP A 235 3.87 11.52 9.10
C ASP A 235 3.55 12.48 10.26
N THR A 236 2.63 13.44 10.06
CA THR A 236 2.22 14.36 11.13
C THR A 236 1.26 13.76 12.17
N ILE A 237 0.61 12.63 11.84
CA ILE A 237 -0.46 12.05 12.68
C ILE A 237 -0.21 10.58 13.06
N SER A 238 0.94 10.02 12.68
CA SER A 238 1.30 8.63 12.92
C SER A 238 2.72 8.55 13.49
N ASP A 239 3.00 7.51 14.25
CA ASP A 239 4.33 7.19 14.76
C ASP A 239 5.16 6.43 13.71
N ILE A 240 4.47 5.61 12.88
CA ILE A 240 5.06 4.82 11.79
C ILE A 240 4.21 4.98 10.53
N VAL A 241 4.84 5.32 9.41
CA VAL A 241 4.20 5.41 8.10
C VAL A 241 4.67 4.28 7.18
N ILE A 242 3.74 3.41 6.81
CA ILE A 242 3.95 2.30 5.88
C ILE A 242 3.41 2.69 4.50
N VAL A 243 4.25 2.61 3.48
CA VAL A 243 3.86 2.85 2.09
C VAL A 243 3.94 1.56 1.31
N SER A 244 2.93 1.28 0.49
CA SER A 244 2.98 0.24 -0.53
C SER A 244 2.85 0.82 -1.92
N PHE A 245 3.48 0.19 -2.90
CA PHE A 245 3.21 0.47 -4.30
C PHE A 245 3.12 -0.82 -5.13
N HIS A 246 2.29 -0.78 -6.17
CA HIS A 246 2.22 -1.80 -7.21
C HIS A 246 2.67 -1.15 -8.51
N GLY A 247 3.89 -1.45 -8.97
CA GLY A 247 4.50 -0.82 -10.14
C GLY A 247 5.73 -1.57 -10.64
N GLY A 248 6.31 -1.10 -11.74
CA GLY A 248 7.42 -1.77 -12.41
C GLY A 248 6.96 -2.82 -13.43
N ALA A 249 7.90 -3.26 -14.29
CA ALA A 249 7.65 -4.27 -15.31
C ALA A 249 7.63 -5.69 -14.70
N GLU A 250 6.83 -6.59 -15.29
CA GLU A 250 6.53 -7.90 -14.71
C GLU A 250 7.46 -9.01 -15.21
N GLY A 251 7.68 -10.01 -14.34
CA GLY A 251 8.29 -11.29 -14.66
C GLY A 251 9.79 -11.37 -14.45
N SER A 252 10.35 -12.58 -14.56
CA SER A 252 11.74 -12.91 -14.22
C SER A 252 12.81 -12.16 -15.03
N LYS A 253 12.45 -11.58 -16.18
CA LYS A 253 13.37 -10.73 -16.95
C LYS A 253 13.51 -9.32 -16.42
N HIS A 254 12.67 -8.94 -15.46
CA HIS A 254 12.59 -7.60 -14.88
C HIS A 254 12.88 -7.61 -13.36
N GLN A 255 13.69 -8.56 -12.89
CA GLN A 255 14.11 -8.61 -11.48
C GLN A 255 14.96 -7.43 -11.08
N ASN A 256 15.95 -7.06 -11.95
CA ASN A 256 16.82 -5.94 -11.67
C ASN A 256 16.05 -4.62 -11.72
N LEU A 257 16.38 -3.75 -10.78
CA LEU A 257 15.77 -2.43 -10.65
C LEU A 257 16.33 -1.48 -11.71
N THR A 258 15.44 -0.74 -12.37
CA THR A 258 15.85 0.36 -13.23
C THR A 258 15.68 1.69 -12.48
N ARG A 259 16.61 2.65 -12.69
CA ARG A 259 16.50 4.01 -12.13
C ARG A 259 15.67 4.94 -13.02
N GLY A 260 14.96 4.38 -13.99
CA GLY A 260 14.11 5.07 -14.97
C GLY A 260 12.66 4.60 -14.94
N THR A 261 11.85 5.19 -15.82
CA THR A 261 10.47 4.73 -16.00
C THR A 261 10.43 3.36 -16.66
N GLU A 262 9.66 2.46 -16.08
CA GLU A 262 9.45 1.12 -16.60
C GLU A 262 8.18 1.04 -17.46
N MET A 263 8.32 0.44 -18.63
CA MET A 263 7.20 0.19 -19.55
C MET A 263 6.93 -1.31 -19.64
N TYR A 264 5.65 -1.71 -19.59
CA TYR A 264 5.26 -3.10 -19.74
C TYR A 264 3.99 -3.21 -20.59
N TYR A 265 4.03 -3.95 -21.70
CA TYR A 265 2.94 -4.05 -22.70
C TYR A 265 2.35 -2.69 -23.11
N GLY A 266 3.20 -1.64 -23.21
CA GLY A 266 2.78 -0.29 -23.58
C GLY A 266 2.21 0.55 -22.43
N GLU A 267 2.08 -0.01 -21.25
CA GLU A 267 1.68 0.70 -20.03
C GLU A 267 2.90 1.32 -19.33
N ASN A 268 2.75 2.55 -18.87
CA ASN A 268 3.73 3.18 -17.98
C ASN A 268 3.54 2.65 -16.56
N ARG A 269 4.50 1.83 -16.08
CA ARG A 269 4.45 1.18 -14.76
C ARG A 269 5.19 1.96 -13.67
N GLY A 270 5.60 3.20 -13.99
CA GLY A 270 6.24 4.12 -13.07
C GLY A 270 7.77 4.03 -13.05
N ASN A 271 8.38 5.01 -12.39
CA ASN A 271 9.77 4.97 -11.94
C ASN A 271 9.74 4.62 -10.45
N VAL A 272 9.75 3.33 -10.14
CA VAL A 272 9.58 2.83 -8.77
C VAL A 272 10.75 3.20 -7.87
N TYR A 273 11.97 3.33 -8.43
CA TYR A 273 13.14 3.80 -7.69
C TYR A 273 12.95 5.24 -7.20
N LYS A 274 12.66 6.17 -8.13
CA LYS A 274 12.41 7.57 -7.79
C LYS A 274 11.21 7.68 -6.83
N PHE A 275 10.14 6.94 -7.09
CA PHE A 275 8.94 6.97 -6.26
C PHE A 275 9.24 6.59 -4.81
N ALA A 276 9.96 5.49 -4.58
CA ALA A 276 10.29 5.04 -3.23
C ALA A 276 11.12 6.08 -2.46
N HIS A 277 12.13 6.67 -3.10
CA HIS A 277 12.94 7.74 -2.49
C HIS A 277 12.09 8.97 -2.13
N GLU A 278 11.24 9.43 -3.05
CA GLU A 278 10.35 10.57 -2.81
C GLU A 278 9.36 10.31 -1.65
N MET A 279 8.93 9.05 -1.45
CA MET A 279 8.05 8.71 -0.31
C MET A 279 8.82 8.68 1.01
N ILE A 280 10.06 8.16 1.04
CA ILE A 280 10.90 8.25 2.24
C ILE A 280 11.21 9.71 2.59
N ASP A 281 11.58 10.52 1.60
CA ASP A 281 11.86 11.95 1.80
C ASP A 281 10.62 12.74 2.27
N ALA A 282 9.42 12.23 2.01
CA ALA A 282 8.15 12.78 2.48
C ALA A 282 7.72 12.29 3.88
N GLY A 283 8.46 11.35 4.50
CA GLY A 283 8.20 10.85 5.85
C GLY A 283 7.77 9.39 5.95
N ALA A 284 7.89 8.59 4.87
CA ALA A 284 7.63 7.15 4.99
C ALA A 284 8.77 6.44 5.74
N ASP A 285 8.42 5.48 6.59
CA ASP A 285 9.37 4.67 7.36
C ASP A 285 9.70 3.34 6.70
N ILE A 286 8.71 2.72 6.07
CA ILE A 286 8.84 1.42 5.42
C ILE A 286 8.14 1.44 4.07
N ILE A 287 8.80 0.89 3.04
CA ILE A 287 8.20 0.72 1.72
C ILE A 287 8.20 -0.74 1.30
N PHE A 288 7.00 -1.24 0.97
CA PHE A 288 6.77 -2.56 0.39
C PHE A 288 6.30 -2.45 -1.06
N GLY A 289 7.15 -2.84 -2.02
CA GLY A 289 6.85 -2.84 -3.44
C GLY A 289 6.20 -4.14 -3.92
N HIS A 290 5.37 -4.01 -4.95
CA HIS A 290 4.64 -5.08 -5.64
C HIS A 290 4.54 -4.77 -7.15
N GLY A 291 4.04 -5.72 -7.93
CA GLY A 291 3.76 -5.58 -9.36
C GLY A 291 4.64 -6.40 -10.29
N PRO A 292 5.94 -6.55 -10.04
CA PRO A 292 6.81 -7.38 -10.88
C PRO A 292 6.55 -8.88 -10.79
N HIS A 293 5.81 -9.37 -9.78
CA HIS A 293 5.57 -10.80 -9.50
C HIS A 293 6.85 -11.63 -9.31
N VAL A 294 7.95 -10.96 -9.04
CA VAL A 294 9.27 -11.51 -8.70
C VAL A 294 9.90 -10.65 -7.63
N VAL A 295 10.75 -11.25 -6.82
CA VAL A 295 11.50 -10.52 -5.78
C VAL A 295 12.46 -9.54 -6.45
N ARG A 296 12.53 -8.30 -5.94
CA ARG A 296 13.50 -7.27 -6.32
C ARG A 296 14.34 -6.84 -5.13
N ALA A 297 15.39 -6.09 -5.38
CA ALA A 297 16.38 -5.67 -4.39
C ALA A 297 15.78 -4.96 -3.16
N VAL A 298 16.59 -4.96 -2.10
CA VAL A 298 16.36 -4.21 -0.86
C VAL A 298 17.34 -3.04 -0.81
N GLU A 299 16.90 -1.91 -0.27
CA GLU A 299 17.72 -0.72 -0.01
C GLU A 299 17.43 -0.19 1.40
N ILE A 300 18.45 0.39 2.04
CA ILE A 300 18.26 1.25 3.20
C ILE A 300 18.59 2.68 2.76
N TYR A 301 17.56 3.49 2.62
CA TYR A 301 17.66 4.88 2.20
C TYR A 301 17.25 5.81 3.36
N ASN A 302 18.07 6.78 3.69
CA ASN A 302 17.85 7.70 4.83
C ASN A 302 17.46 6.98 6.14
N ASN A 303 18.11 5.83 6.41
CA ASN A 303 17.85 4.97 7.57
C ASN A 303 16.41 4.37 7.60
N ARG A 304 15.79 4.19 6.43
CA ARG A 304 14.46 3.60 6.23
C ARG A 304 14.54 2.40 5.28
N PHE A 305 13.66 1.44 5.50
CA PHE A 305 13.66 0.18 4.75
C PHE A 305 12.82 0.26 3.49
N ILE A 306 13.39 -0.17 2.36
CA ILE A 306 12.70 -0.31 1.07
C ILE A 306 12.94 -1.73 0.54
N ILE A 307 11.86 -2.43 0.15
CA ILE A 307 11.94 -3.59 -0.75
C ILE A 307 11.14 -3.28 -2.01
N TYR A 308 11.78 -3.38 -3.17
CA TYR A 308 11.20 -2.94 -4.44
C TYR A 308 10.20 -3.91 -5.05
N SER A 309 10.18 -5.16 -4.63
CA SER A 309 9.10 -6.11 -4.88
C SER A 309 9.25 -7.34 -3.96
N LEU A 310 8.14 -7.71 -3.36
CA LEU A 310 8.01 -8.93 -2.56
C LEU A 310 7.64 -10.15 -3.41
N GLY A 311 7.34 -9.97 -4.70
CA GLY A 311 6.92 -11.04 -5.61
C GLY A 311 5.54 -11.59 -5.29
N ASN A 312 5.28 -12.81 -5.74
CA ASN A 312 4.08 -13.56 -5.37
C ASN A 312 4.24 -14.11 -3.95
N PHE A 313 3.14 -14.21 -3.19
CA PHE A 313 3.17 -14.84 -1.88
C PHE A 313 2.20 -16.03 -1.81
N LEU A 314 0.91 -15.78 -1.96
CA LEU A 314 -0.13 -16.80 -1.95
C LEU A 314 -1.06 -16.56 -3.13
N THR A 315 -0.67 -17.10 -4.30
CA THR A 315 -1.38 -16.90 -5.56
C THR A 315 -1.82 -18.25 -6.11
N TYR A 316 -3.11 -18.59 -5.91
CA TYR A 316 -3.67 -19.89 -6.27
C TYR A 316 -4.15 -19.92 -7.71
N ALA A 317 -3.63 -20.86 -8.51
CA ALA A 317 -3.94 -21.01 -9.93
C ALA A 317 -3.68 -19.71 -10.75
N ARG A 318 -3.71 -19.80 -12.05
CA ARG A 318 -3.65 -18.64 -12.98
C ARG A 318 -2.39 -17.75 -12.88
N PHE A 319 -1.44 -18.05 -12.01
CA PHE A 319 -0.14 -17.37 -11.92
C PHE A 319 0.99 -18.25 -12.44
N ASN A 320 2.02 -17.61 -13.00
CA ASN A 320 3.26 -18.30 -13.32
C ASN A 320 4.14 -18.38 -12.07
N LEU A 321 4.35 -19.57 -11.52
CA LEU A 321 5.15 -19.81 -10.32
C LEU A 321 6.46 -20.56 -10.63
N ARG A 322 6.95 -20.50 -11.87
CA ARG A 322 8.20 -21.16 -12.26
C ARG A 322 9.42 -20.29 -11.96
N GLY A 323 10.46 -20.92 -11.38
CA GLY A 323 11.70 -20.25 -11.08
C GLY A 323 11.50 -19.08 -10.11
N GLU A 324 12.04 -17.93 -10.44
CA GLU A 324 11.99 -16.71 -9.62
C GLU A 324 10.56 -16.22 -9.30
N ASN A 325 9.58 -16.54 -10.16
CA ASN A 325 8.18 -16.20 -9.91
C ASN A 325 7.53 -17.03 -8.78
N GLY A 326 8.16 -18.13 -8.38
CA GLY A 326 7.70 -18.96 -7.27
C GLY A 326 8.33 -18.59 -5.91
N LEU A 327 9.25 -17.63 -5.87
CA LEU A 327 9.79 -17.13 -4.61
C LEU A 327 8.74 -16.34 -3.85
N ALA A 328 8.52 -16.68 -2.59
CA ALA A 328 7.44 -16.15 -1.75
C ALA A 328 7.97 -15.72 -0.37
N PRO A 329 8.90 -14.76 -0.29
CA PRO A 329 9.50 -14.37 0.98
C PRO A 329 8.47 -13.74 1.92
N ILE A 330 8.68 -13.96 3.23
CA ILE A 330 8.10 -13.18 4.31
C ILE A 330 9.23 -12.31 4.86
N VAL A 331 9.05 -11.00 4.82
CA VAL A 331 10.07 -10.04 5.28
C VAL A 331 9.59 -9.40 6.58
N LYS A 332 10.30 -9.65 7.68
CA LYS A 332 10.04 -9.04 8.98
C LYS A 332 11.04 -7.92 9.22
N VAL A 333 10.56 -6.69 9.27
CA VAL A 333 11.35 -5.47 9.50
C VAL A 333 11.25 -5.11 10.99
N TYR A 334 12.37 -4.70 11.55
CA TYR A 334 12.50 -4.22 12.93
C TYR A 334 12.90 -2.75 12.88
N THR A 335 12.11 -1.88 13.51
CA THR A 335 12.36 -0.44 13.57
C THR A 335 12.38 0.06 15.00
N THR A 336 12.98 1.22 15.21
CA THR A 336 12.74 2.01 16.43
C THR A 336 11.27 2.51 16.43
N PRO A 337 10.73 3.00 17.57
CA PRO A 337 9.42 3.67 17.61
C PRO A 337 9.32 4.93 16.74
N LYS A 338 10.44 5.39 16.17
CA LYS A 338 10.53 6.51 15.21
C LYS A 338 10.74 6.05 13.78
N GLY A 339 10.46 4.77 13.47
CA GLY A 339 10.58 4.21 12.14
C GLY A 339 12.00 3.98 11.62
N GLU A 340 13.05 4.27 12.41
CA GLU A 340 14.43 4.05 11.98
C GLU A 340 14.72 2.55 11.88
N PHE A 341 15.34 2.15 10.78
CA PHE A 341 15.71 0.77 10.52
C PHE A 341 16.72 0.24 11.55
N ILE A 342 16.41 -0.88 12.16
CA ILE A 342 17.33 -1.61 13.05
C ILE A 342 17.93 -2.80 12.29
N LYS A 343 17.07 -3.67 11.79
CA LYS A 343 17.41 -4.87 11.00
C LYS A 343 16.15 -5.41 10.32
N ALA A 344 16.32 -6.35 9.41
CA ALA A 344 15.19 -7.13 8.90
C ALA A 344 15.56 -8.61 8.81
N ARG A 345 14.55 -9.47 8.64
CA ARG A 345 14.77 -10.89 8.38
C ARG A 345 13.90 -11.35 7.23
N VAL A 346 14.54 -11.95 6.24
CA VAL A 346 13.88 -12.66 5.15
C VAL A 346 13.70 -14.11 5.58
N HIS A 347 12.46 -14.55 5.66
CA HIS A 347 12.13 -15.96 5.79
C HIS A 347 11.82 -16.49 4.40
N SER A 348 12.64 -17.41 3.91
CA SER A 348 12.51 -17.96 2.55
C SER A 348 11.38 -18.96 2.49
N PHE A 349 10.38 -18.67 1.67
CA PHE A 349 9.30 -19.55 1.27
C PHE A 349 9.25 -19.64 -0.25
N ILE A 350 8.65 -20.70 -0.76
CA ILE A 350 8.38 -20.89 -2.19
C ILE A 350 6.95 -21.36 -2.38
N GLN A 351 6.35 -20.94 -3.47
CA GLN A 351 5.08 -21.43 -3.93
C GLN A 351 5.28 -22.28 -5.20
N ARG A 352 4.71 -23.50 -5.22
CA ARG A 352 4.79 -24.42 -6.35
C ARG A 352 3.40 -24.95 -6.70
N GLY A 353 2.98 -24.75 -7.94
CA GLY A 353 1.66 -25.20 -8.40
C GLY A 353 0.52 -24.55 -7.62
N GLU A 354 -0.48 -25.35 -7.26
CA GLU A 354 -1.72 -24.90 -6.62
C GLU A 354 -1.67 -25.01 -5.09
N GLY A 355 -0.48 -24.98 -4.48
CA GLY A 355 -0.32 -24.97 -3.03
C GLY A 355 -0.14 -23.55 -2.49
N GLY A 356 -0.19 -23.42 -1.15
CA GLY A 356 0.27 -22.22 -0.44
C GLY A 356 1.81 -22.13 -0.41
N PRO A 357 2.36 -21.05 0.14
CA PRO A 357 3.79 -20.97 0.36
C PRO A 357 4.28 -21.99 1.37
N VAL A 358 5.35 -22.69 1.02
CA VAL A 358 6.00 -23.68 1.88
C VAL A 358 7.43 -23.24 2.18
N LYS A 359 7.98 -23.68 3.32
CA LYS A 359 9.37 -23.38 3.69
C LYS A 359 10.34 -23.79 2.59
N ASP A 360 11.29 -22.93 2.32
CA ASP A 360 12.34 -23.17 1.34
C ASP A 360 13.67 -23.51 2.03
N PRO A 361 14.06 -24.80 2.07
CA PRO A 361 15.30 -25.21 2.72
C PRO A 361 16.55 -24.75 1.98
N GLU A 362 16.42 -24.33 0.71
CA GLU A 362 17.54 -23.84 -0.12
C GLU A 362 17.78 -22.35 0.04
N ASN A 363 16.92 -21.61 0.77
CA ASN A 363 17.00 -20.16 0.97
C ASN A 363 17.08 -19.37 -0.35
N LEU A 364 16.30 -19.76 -1.36
CA LEU A 364 16.37 -19.16 -2.70
C LEU A 364 15.99 -17.67 -2.69
N SER A 365 14.99 -17.27 -1.87
CA SER A 365 14.64 -15.86 -1.73
C SER A 365 15.80 -15.04 -1.16
N VAL A 366 16.52 -15.56 -0.17
CA VAL A 366 17.71 -14.91 0.41
C VAL A 366 18.81 -14.78 -0.63
N LYS A 367 19.13 -15.86 -1.35
CA LYS A 367 20.14 -15.86 -2.41
C LYS A 367 19.79 -14.89 -3.54
N SER A 368 18.51 -14.82 -3.92
CA SER A 368 18.03 -13.86 -4.93
C SER A 368 18.21 -12.42 -4.46
N LEU A 369 17.84 -12.10 -3.21
CA LEU A 369 18.02 -10.77 -2.64
C LEU A 369 19.51 -10.39 -2.50
N GLN A 370 20.36 -11.31 -2.07
CA GLN A 370 21.82 -11.09 -2.03
C GLN A 370 22.40 -10.75 -3.41
N ARG A 371 21.97 -11.47 -4.44
CA ARG A 371 22.38 -11.21 -5.83
C ARG A 371 21.89 -9.86 -6.30
N LEU A 372 20.58 -9.61 -6.20
CA LEU A 372 19.93 -8.38 -6.67
C LEU A 372 20.46 -7.14 -5.96
N HIS A 373 20.69 -7.21 -4.64
CA HIS A 373 21.29 -6.09 -3.91
C HIS A 373 22.70 -5.76 -4.43
N ARG A 374 23.55 -6.77 -4.68
CA ARG A 374 24.89 -6.52 -5.23
C ARG A 374 24.87 -5.98 -6.67
N GLU A 375 23.89 -6.41 -7.47
CA GLU A 375 23.76 -5.98 -8.87
C GLU A 375 23.19 -4.56 -9.00
N ASP A 376 22.15 -4.24 -8.20
CA ASP A 376 21.39 -2.99 -8.32
C ASP A 376 21.95 -1.86 -7.45
N PHE A 377 22.64 -2.20 -6.34
CA PHE A 377 23.23 -1.27 -5.36
C PHE A 377 24.69 -1.59 -5.03
N PRO A 378 25.58 -1.65 -6.03
CA PRO A 378 27.00 -1.98 -5.80
C PRO A 378 27.72 -0.96 -4.89
N GLU A 379 27.16 0.24 -4.75
CA GLU A 379 27.65 1.31 -3.87
C GLU A 379 27.29 1.09 -2.39
N ALA A 380 26.24 0.36 -2.08
CA ALA A 380 25.75 0.15 -0.70
C ALA A 380 26.47 -1.02 -0.01
N THR A 381 27.77 -0.86 0.21
CA THR A 381 28.67 -1.93 0.72
C THR A 381 28.53 -2.18 2.22
N ASP A 382 27.80 -1.35 2.92
CA ASP A 382 27.53 -1.46 4.36
C ASP A 382 26.26 -2.26 4.66
N LEU A 383 25.36 -2.44 3.71
CA LEU A 383 24.20 -3.31 3.87
C LEU A 383 24.60 -4.78 3.68
N ILE A 384 24.35 -5.60 4.69
CA ILE A 384 24.61 -7.03 4.68
C ILE A 384 23.29 -7.79 4.62
N ILE A 385 23.22 -8.76 3.72
CA ILE A 385 22.20 -9.81 3.70
C ILE A 385 22.96 -11.12 3.93
N ASP A 386 22.85 -11.70 5.13
CA ASP A 386 23.57 -12.94 5.45
C ASP A 386 22.81 -14.19 4.96
N ASP A 387 23.48 -15.34 4.98
CA ASP A 387 22.93 -16.61 4.50
C ASP A 387 21.73 -17.13 5.33
N SER A 388 21.56 -16.64 6.54
CA SER A 388 20.42 -16.95 7.40
C SER A 388 19.22 -16.02 7.15
N GLY A 389 19.36 -15.03 6.25
CA GLY A 389 18.34 -14.10 5.84
C GLY A 389 18.26 -12.83 6.69
N TRP A 390 19.21 -12.59 7.61
CA TRP A 390 19.27 -11.31 8.30
C TRP A 390 19.79 -10.21 7.38
N ILE A 391 19.16 -9.05 7.46
CA ILE A 391 19.54 -7.80 6.78
C ILE A 391 19.90 -6.79 7.87
N TYR A 392 21.10 -6.23 7.81
CA TYR A 392 21.59 -5.25 8.78
C TYR A 392 22.69 -4.38 8.17
N LEU A 393 22.88 -3.19 8.76
CA LEU A 393 24.03 -2.33 8.42
C LEU A 393 25.25 -2.74 9.24
N LYS A 394 26.41 -2.77 8.59
CA LYS A 394 27.69 -2.91 9.31
C LYS A 394 27.82 -1.77 10.31
N GLU A 395 28.18 -2.08 11.55
CA GLU A 395 28.57 -1.05 12.50
C GLU A 395 29.71 -0.22 11.90
N LYS A 396 29.51 1.09 11.81
CA LYS A 396 30.61 2.00 11.46
C LYS A 396 31.58 1.93 12.64
N THR A 397 32.70 1.24 12.46
CA THR A 397 33.78 1.24 13.43
C THR A 397 34.17 2.70 13.65
N LEU A 398 34.11 3.17 14.90
CA LEU A 398 34.43 4.56 15.36
C LEU A 398 35.89 5.00 15.09
N GLY A 399 36.49 4.56 14.01
CA GLY A 399 37.91 4.76 13.65
C GLY A 399 38.16 5.38 12.27
N GLN A 400 37.14 5.85 11.54
CA GLN A 400 37.34 6.49 10.22
C GLN A 400 36.82 7.94 10.18
N LEU A 401 36.87 8.64 11.32
CA LEU A 401 36.74 10.10 11.39
C LEU A 401 38.09 10.68 11.82
N GLU A 402 39.09 10.62 10.92
CA GLU A 402 40.25 11.51 10.91
C GLU A 402 40.40 12.14 9.52
#